data_aec804321588641ff0031958cfa8b293
#
_entry.id   aec804321588641ff0031958cfa8b293
#
_cell.length_a   1.000
_cell.length_b   1.000
_cell.length_c   1.000
_cell.angle_alpha   90.00
_cell.angle_beta   90.00
_cell.angle_gamma   90.00
#
_symmetry.space_group_name_H-M   'P 1'
#
loop_
_entity.id
_entity.type
_entity.pdbx_description
1 polymer ?
#
loop_
_entity_poly.entity_id
_entity_poly.type
_entity_poly.pdbx_seq_one_letter_code
_entity_poly.pdbx_strand_id
1 'polypeptide(L)'
;VIEDEKNIQNFITSVLNSQHYQVISSLTGRDGLSQAASASPDLILLDLGLPDMDGMEIIRKIREWSDTPILVISARVQEDDKVLALDSGADDYITKPFGNSELLARIRTALRHVNRLKTDTGQTNHPYRSHGLVIDFQKRLITRDGAEIHLTQNEFKIVSLLAQNCGQVLTYDRLIAHVWGPYSENDTTSLRVHMANIRRKLEPNPSE
;
A
#
# COMPACT_ATOMS: atom_id res chain seq x y z
N VAL A 1 7.09 -2.63 12.80
CA VAL A 1 7.40 -4.00 12.36
C VAL A 1 6.64 -4.98 13.25
N ILE A 2 5.81 -5.82 12.65
CA ILE A 2 5.03 -6.86 13.33
C ILE A 2 5.55 -8.21 12.82
N GLU A 3 6.38 -8.87 13.60
CA GLU A 3 7.14 -10.08 13.21
C GLU A 3 7.47 -10.87 14.48
N ASP A 4 7.08 -12.14 14.56
CA ASP A 4 7.26 -12.97 15.74
C ASP A 4 8.66 -13.61 15.82
N GLU A 5 9.31 -13.85 14.69
CA GLU A 5 10.67 -14.35 14.65
C GLU A 5 11.69 -13.28 15.02
N LYS A 6 12.20 -13.33 16.25
CA LYS A 6 13.17 -12.34 16.78
C LYS A 6 14.38 -12.10 15.88
N ASN A 7 14.87 -13.15 15.21
CA ASN A 7 16.03 -13.02 14.31
C ASN A 7 15.71 -12.15 13.10
N ILE A 8 14.54 -12.36 12.49
CA ILE A 8 14.06 -11.58 11.35
C ILE A 8 13.73 -10.16 11.79
N GLN A 9 13.02 -10.01 12.90
CA GLN A 9 12.69 -8.70 13.47
C GLN A 9 13.97 -7.88 13.76
N ASN A 10 14.98 -8.48 14.42
CA ASN A 10 16.25 -7.82 14.70
C ASN A 10 17.00 -7.44 13.41
N PHE A 11 17.01 -8.32 12.42
CA PHE A 11 17.59 -8.04 11.11
C PHE A 11 16.93 -6.84 10.44
N ILE A 12 15.60 -6.85 10.32
CA ILE A 12 14.83 -5.73 9.73
C ILE A 12 15.11 -4.45 10.51
N THR A 13 15.03 -4.49 11.84
CA THR A 13 15.28 -3.34 12.71
C THR A 13 16.67 -2.77 12.52
N SER A 14 17.70 -3.63 12.44
CA SER A 14 19.08 -3.20 12.20
C SER A 14 19.23 -2.50 10.84
N VAL A 15 18.67 -3.08 9.79
CA VAL A 15 18.68 -2.50 8.44
C VAL A 15 17.99 -1.15 8.42
N LEU A 16 16.83 -1.03 9.05
CA LEU A 16 16.07 0.23 9.10
C LEU A 16 16.76 1.31 9.92
N ASN A 17 17.30 0.96 11.10
CA ASN A 17 18.05 1.90 11.92
C ASN A 17 19.29 2.44 11.20
N SER A 18 19.98 1.60 10.39
CA SER A 18 21.11 2.04 9.56
C SER A 18 20.74 3.10 8.51
N GLN A 19 19.46 3.19 8.17
CA GLN A 19 18.88 4.17 7.25
C GLN A 19 18.15 5.32 8.00
N HIS A 20 18.39 5.44 9.31
CA HIS A 20 17.79 6.47 10.18
C HIS A 20 16.27 6.44 10.31
N TYR A 21 15.63 5.30 10.07
CA TYR A 21 14.23 5.11 10.39
C TYR A 21 14.03 4.85 11.88
N GLN A 22 12.98 5.41 12.44
CA GLN A 22 12.53 5.04 13.79
C GLN A 22 11.69 3.76 13.69
N VAL A 23 12.04 2.74 14.45
CA VAL A 23 11.40 1.42 14.37
C VAL A 23 10.69 1.11 15.68
N ILE A 24 9.40 0.81 15.57
CA ILE A 24 8.59 0.22 16.64
C ILE A 24 8.39 -1.24 16.26
N SER A 25 8.66 -2.15 17.18
CA SER A 25 8.64 -3.59 16.92
C SER A 25 7.68 -4.31 17.84
N SER A 26 6.87 -5.20 17.28
CA SER A 26 5.91 -6.05 18.00
C SER A 26 6.11 -7.51 17.60
N LEU A 27 6.02 -8.43 18.56
CA LEU A 27 6.14 -9.88 18.33
C LEU A 27 4.79 -10.56 18.13
N THR A 28 3.69 -9.83 18.30
CA THR A 28 2.32 -10.36 18.18
C THR A 28 1.44 -9.40 17.42
N GLY A 29 0.40 -9.92 16.80
CA GLY A 29 -0.57 -9.12 16.04
C GLY A 29 -1.34 -8.14 16.94
N ARG A 30 -1.73 -8.54 18.16
CA ARG A 30 -2.45 -7.67 19.11
C ARG A 30 -1.62 -6.46 19.53
N ASP A 31 -0.35 -6.70 19.88
CA ASP A 31 0.56 -5.62 20.22
C ASP A 31 0.81 -4.72 19.02
N GLY A 32 1.01 -5.31 17.84
CA GLY A 32 1.16 -4.58 16.59
C GLY A 32 -0.02 -3.66 16.26
N LEU A 33 -1.25 -4.12 16.42
CA LEU A 33 -2.46 -3.31 16.23
C LEU A 33 -2.50 -2.15 17.23
N SER A 34 -2.18 -2.42 18.53
CA SER A 34 -2.14 -1.39 19.57
C SER A 34 -1.09 -0.32 19.28
N GLN A 35 0.11 -0.74 18.87
CA GLN A 35 1.20 0.17 18.48
C GLN A 35 0.85 0.98 17.22
N ALA A 36 0.24 0.36 16.23
CA ALA A 36 -0.18 1.04 15.01
C ALA A 36 -1.22 2.15 15.30
N ALA A 37 -2.16 1.88 16.20
CA ALA A 37 -3.17 2.86 16.59
C ALA A 37 -2.60 4.02 17.42
N SER A 38 -1.66 3.74 18.33
CA SER A 38 -1.12 4.73 19.26
C SER A 38 0.01 5.58 18.66
N ALA A 39 0.86 5.00 17.83
CA ALA A 39 2.04 5.65 17.29
C ALA A 39 1.86 6.27 15.92
N SER A 40 0.75 5.99 15.21
CA SER A 40 0.47 6.49 13.86
C SER A 40 1.67 6.36 12.92
N PRO A 41 2.16 5.14 12.64
CA PRO A 41 3.36 4.94 11.85
C PRO A 41 3.15 5.37 10.39
N ASP A 42 4.25 5.77 9.72
CA ASP A 42 4.24 6.10 8.30
C ASP A 42 4.19 4.85 7.40
N LEU A 43 4.56 3.68 7.93
CA LEU A 43 4.56 2.39 7.22
C LEU A 43 4.47 1.24 8.23
N ILE A 44 3.75 0.20 7.88
CA ILE A 44 3.66 -1.05 8.63
C ILE A 44 4.33 -2.17 7.83
N LEU A 45 5.30 -2.87 8.43
CA LEU A 45 5.83 -4.13 7.93
C LEU A 45 5.15 -5.25 8.70
N LEU A 46 4.51 -6.18 8.01
CA LEU A 46 3.64 -7.19 8.63
C LEU A 46 3.99 -8.60 8.15
N ASP A 47 4.33 -9.49 9.08
CA ASP A 47 4.29 -10.93 8.81
C ASP A 47 2.85 -11.46 8.89
N LEU A 48 2.54 -12.42 8.03
CA LEU A 48 1.24 -13.10 8.05
C LEU A 48 1.20 -14.29 9.02
N GLY A 49 2.35 -14.84 9.38
CA GLY A 49 2.49 -16.06 10.19
C GLY A 49 2.56 -15.82 11.70
N LEU A 50 1.82 -14.85 12.23
CA LEU A 50 1.88 -14.51 13.65
C LEU A 50 1.20 -15.56 14.54
N PRO A 51 1.67 -15.75 15.80
CA PRO A 51 1.20 -16.83 16.66
C PRO A 51 -0.19 -16.59 17.27
N ASP A 52 -0.66 -15.34 17.33
CA ASP A 52 -1.87 -14.95 18.05
C ASP A 52 -3.06 -14.59 17.15
N MET A 53 -2.80 -14.21 15.89
CA MET A 53 -3.84 -13.94 14.90
C MET A 53 -3.31 -13.97 13.47
N ASP A 54 -4.18 -14.22 12.50
CA ASP A 54 -3.82 -14.20 11.09
C ASP A 54 -3.51 -12.76 10.64
N GLY A 55 -2.38 -12.58 9.92
CA GLY A 55 -2.00 -11.27 9.38
C GLY A 55 -3.03 -10.67 8.43
N MET A 56 -3.83 -11.49 7.74
CA MET A 56 -4.94 -11.01 6.91
C MET A 56 -6.02 -10.31 7.74
N GLU A 57 -6.29 -10.79 8.95
CA GLU A 57 -7.22 -10.14 9.89
C GLU A 57 -6.65 -8.80 10.36
N ILE A 58 -5.34 -8.74 10.61
CA ILE A 58 -4.65 -7.50 10.99
C ILE A 58 -4.79 -6.45 9.89
N ILE A 59 -4.57 -6.82 8.62
CA ILE A 59 -4.73 -5.91 7.48
C ILE A 59 -6.14 -5.31 7.47
N ARG A 60 -7.17 -6.17 7.56
CA ARG A 60 -8.57 -5.72 7.53
C ARG A 60 -8.87 -4.76 8.69
N LYS A 61 -8.44 -5.12 9.92
CA LYS A 61 -8.64 -4.27 11.10
C LYS A 61 -7.95 -2.91 10.98
N ILE A 62 -6.73 -2.85 10.43
CA ILE A 62 -6.05 -1.57 10.20
C ILE A 62 -6.84 -0.75 9.18
N ARG A 63 -7.36 -1.37 8.12
CA ARG A 63 -8.11 -0.67 7.06
C ARG A 63 -9.47 -0.12 7.50
N GLU A 64 -10.00 -0.55 8.64
CA GLU A 64 -11.21 0.05 9.24
C GLU A 64 -10.98 1.50 9.70
N TRP A 65 -9.74 1.89 9.99
CA TRP A 65 -9.43 3.20 10.58
C TRP A 65 -8.17 3.89 10.01
N SER A 66 -7.39 3.23 9.13
CA SER A 66 -6.13 3.79 8.63
C SER A 66 -5.79 3.35 7.21
N ASP A 67 -5.32 4.32 6.40
CA ASP A 67 -4.73 4.10 5.08
C ASP A 67 -3.20 4.01 5.12
N THR A 68 -2.60 3.87 6.30
CA THR A 68 -1.15 3.68 6.44
C THR A 68 -0.68 2.53 5.56
N PRO A 69 0.36 2.72 4.74
CA PRO A 69 0.87 1.65 3.89
C PRO A 69 1.23 0.40 4.68
N ILE A 70 0.77 -0.76 4.19
CA ILE A 70 1.10 -2.07 4.75
C ILE A 70 1.90 -2.86 3.71
N LEU A 71 3.16 -3.12 4.03
CA LEU A 71 4.03 -4.01 3.28
C LEU A 71 4.08 -5.37 3.98
N VAL A 72 3.51 -6.38 3.34
CA VAL A 72 3.53 -7.75 3.85
C VAL A 72 4.90 -8.37 3.60
N ILE A 73 5.44 -9.08 4.59
CA ILE A 73 6.68 -9.84 4.50
C ILE A 73 6.38 -11.26 4.98
N SER A 74 6.33 -12.25 4.10
CA SER A 74 5.85 -13.58 4.47
C SER A 74 6.62 -14.71 3.78
N ALA A 75 6.68 -15.87 4.45
CA ALA A 75 7.18 -17.11 3.88
C ALA A 75 6.18 -17.79 2.93
N ARG A 76 4.93 -17.32 2.87
CA ARG A 76 3.92 -17.85 1.94
C ARG A 76 4.27 -17.37 0.52
N VAL A 77 4.57 -18.30 -0.37
CA VAL A 77 5.06 -18.01 -1.74
C VAL A 77 3.99 -18.17 -2.81
N GLN A 78 2.83 -18.72 -2.47
CA GLN A 78 1.77 -18.98 -3.43
C GLN A 78 1.13 -17.68 -3.93
N GLU A 79 0.77 -17.66 -5.20
CA GLU A 79 0.14 -16.50 -5.82
C GLU A 79 -1.19 -16.15 -5.14
N ASP A 80 -1.96 -17.17 -4.76
CA ASP A 80 -3.24 -17.00 -4.05
C ASP A 80 -3.07 -16.26 -2.71
N ASP A 81 -2.02 -16.56 -1.94
CA ASP A 81 -1.73 -15.86 -0.68
C ASP A 81 -1.42 -14.38 -0.92
N LYS A 82 -0.64 -14.09 -1.96
CA LYS A 82 -0.31 -12.71 -2.36
C LYS A 82 -1.55 -11.95 -2.80
N VAL A 83 -2.37 -12.57 -3.66
CA VAL A 83 -3.64 -11.98 -4.11
C VAL A 83 -4.55 -11.70 -2.93
N LEU A 84 -4.71 -12.66 -2.03
CA LEU A 84 -5.57 -12.51 -0.84
C LEU A 84 -5.09 -11.39 0.09
N ALA A 85 -3.77 -11.22 0.28
CA ALA A 85 -3.21 -10.14 1.09
C ALA A 85 -3.51 -8.76 0.47
N LEU A 86 -3.30 -8.63 -0.84
CA LEU A 86 -3.58 -7.40 -1.58
C LEU A 86 -5.07 -7.08 -1.62
N ASP A 87 -5.94 -8.08 -1.83
CA ASP A 87 -7.40 -7.94 -1.76
C ASP A 87 -7.88 -7.54 -0.36
N SER A 88 -7.18 -8.01 0.68
CA SER A 88 -7.46 -7.60 2.07
C SER A 88 -7.02 -6.18 2.37
N GLY A 89 -6.27 -5.53 1.46
CA GLY A 89 -5.85 -4.13 1.57
C GLY A 89 -4.36 -3.90 1.82
N ALA A 90 -3.50 -4.93 1.70
CA ALA A 90 -2.06 -4.71 1.67
C ALA A 90 -1.67 -3.87 0.43
N ASP A 91 -0.64 -3.03 0.59
CA ASP A 91 -0.15 -2.20 -0.52
C ASP A 91 0.91 -2.90 -1.36
N ASP A 92 1.70 -3.78 -0.75
CA ASP A 92 2.74 -4.53 -1.43
C ASP A 92 3.08 -5.80 -0.64
N TYR A 93 3.84 -6.72 -1.27
CA TYR A 93 4.16 -8.04 -0.72
C TYR A 93 5.59 -8.44 -1.04
N ILE A 94 6.34 -8.88 -0.03
CA ILE A 94 7.69 -9.44 -0.16
C ILE A 94 7.68 -10.88 0.34
N THR A 95 8.27 -11.79 -0.43
CA THR A 95 8.45 -13.19 -0.01
C THR A 95 9.76 -13.36 0.75
N LYS A 96 9.73 -14.12 1.84
CA LYS A 96 10.94 -14.60 2.53
C LYS A 96 11.56 -15.79 1.77
N PRO A 97 12.89 -15.86 1.60
CA PRO A 97 13.92 -14.90 2.01
C PRO A 97 14.02 -13.71 1.06
N PHE A 98 14.32 -12.52 1.59
CA PHE A 98 14.46 -11.28 0.84
C PHE A 98 15.81 -10.61 1.07
N GLY A 99 16.25 -9.82 0.10
CA GLY A 99 17.47 -9.03 0.19
C GLY A 99 17.26 -7.65 0.82
N ASN A 100 18.30 -7.08 1.46
CA ASN A 100 18.25 -5.74 2.04
C ASN A 100 17.86 -4.68 1.00
N SER A 101 18.41 -4.79 -0.21
CA SER A 101 18.16 -3.83 -1.28
C SER A 101 16.71 -3.82 -1.73
N GLU A 102 16.08 -4.99 -1.83
CA GLU A 102 14.66 -5.12 -2.16
C GLU A 102 13.79 -4.52 -1.07
N LEU A 103 13.99 -4.95 0.19
CA LEU A 103 13.24 -4.42 1.33
C LEU A 103 13.29 -2.89 1.37
N LEU A 104 14.50 -2.32 1.31
CA LEU A 104 14.68 -0.87 1.35
C LEU A 104 14.10 -0.15 0.12
N ALA A 105 14.14 -0.76 -1.06
CA ALA A 105 13.56 -0.18 -2.25
C ALA A 105 12.03 -0.06 -2.12
N ARG A 106 11.35 -1.11 -1.65
CA ARG A 106 9.91 -1.13 -1.44
C ARG A 106 9.48 -0.17 -0.32
N ILE A 107 10.23 -0.14 0.79
CA ILE A 107 9.99 0.82 1.88
C ILE A 107 10.11 2.26 1.39
N ARG A 108 11.20 2.59 0.67
CA ARG A 108 11.36 3.95 0.09
C ARG A 108 10.23 4.30 -0.87
N THR A 109 9.76 3.33 -1.64
CA THR A 109 8.63 3.54 -2.56
C THR A 109 7.34 3.82 -1.80
N ALA A 110 7.03 3.05 -0.76
CA ALA A 110 5.87 3.29 0.08
C ALA A 110 5.94 4.66 0.78
N LEU A 111 7.09 5.00 1.39
CA LEU A 111 7.29 6.26 2.13
C LEU A 111 7.46 7.50 1.25
N ARG A 112 7.98 7.39 0.03
CA ARG A 112 8.13 8.54 -0.90
C ARG A 112 6.82 9.28 -1.12
N HIS A 113 5.70 8.60 -1.02
CA HIS A 113 4.38 9.17 -1.20
C HIS A 113 3.85 9.86 0.06
N VAL A 114 4.21 9.39 1.24
CA VAL A 114 3.94 10.11 2.50
C VAL A 114 4.67 11.47 2.50
N ASN A 115 5.90 11.51 1.98
CA ASN A 115 6.71 12.74 1.93
C ASN A 115 6.37 13.67 0.76
N ARG A 116 5.93 13.17 -0.39
CA ARG A 116 5.44 14.02 -1.49
C ARG A 116 4.20 14.81 -1.11
N LEU A 117 3.40 14.32 -0.18
CA LEU A 117 2.24 15.04 0.35
C LEU A 117 2.61 16.29 1.15
N LYS A 118 3.86 16.39 1.65
CA LYS A 118 4.36 17.56 2.38
C LYS A 118 5.06 18.58 1.48
N THR A 119 5.40 18.24 0.21
CA THR A 119 6.29 19.09 -0.62
C THR A 119 5.81 19.36 -2.05
N ASP A 120 4.78 18.69 -2.57
CA ASP A 120 4.38 18.88 -3.97
C ASP A 120 3.25 19.94 -4.10
N THR A 121 3.66 21.21 -4.11
CA THR A 121 2.83 22.37 -4.48
C THR A 121 2.85 22.64 -6.00
N GLY A 122 3.12 21.67 -6.82
CA GLY A 122 3.24 21.87 -8.27
C GLY A 122 2.73 20.75 -9.14
N GLN A 123 1.44 20.68 -9.38
CA GLN A 123 0.75 20.43 -10.66
C GLN A 123 -0.69 19.93 -10.44
N THR A 124 -1.62 20.58 -11.08
CA THR A 124 -3.10 20.44 -11.09
C THR A 124 -3.80 20.91 -9.81
N ASN A 125 -3.95 22.23 -9.67
CA ASN A 125 -4.76 22.87 -8.61
C ASN A 125 -6.28 22.64 -8.78
N HIS A 126 -6.73 21.86 -9.75
CA HIS A 126 -8.14 21.62 -9.99
C HIS A 126 -8.50 20.15 -9.81
N PRO A 127 -9.59 19.86 -9.07
CA PRO A 127 -10.12 18.51 -8.97
C PRO A 127 -10.50 17.96 -10.35
N TYR A 128 -10.16 16.71 -10.63
CA TYR A 128 -10.68 16.01 -11.80
C TYR A 128 -12.17 15.71 -11.60
N ARG A 129 -12.99 15.97 -12.62
CA ARG A 129 -14.45 15.75 -12.57
C ARG A 129 -14.90 15.01 -13.83
N SER A 130 -15.59 13.89 -13.65
CA SER A 130 -16.17 13.12 -14.75
C SER A 130 -17.32 12.24 -14.24
N HIS A 131 -18.50 12.34 -14.86
CA HIS A 131 -19.65 11.46 -14.61
C HIS A 131 -19.95 11.22 -13.12
N GLY A 132 -20.03 12.29 -12.33
CA GLY A 132 -20.28 12.20 -10.87
C GLY A 132 -19.05 11.87 -10.03
N LEU A 133 -17.95 11.42 -10.65
CA LEU A 133 -16.67 11.20 -9.96
C LEU A 133 -15.92 12.53 -9.79
N VAL A 134 -15.46 12.81 -8.58
CA VAL A 134 -14.59 13.95 -8.27
C VAL A 134 -13.36 13.44 -7.55
N ILE A 135 -12.17 13.79 -8.07
CA ILE A 135 -10.89 13.45 -7.47
C ILE A 135 -10.21 14.75 -7.06
N ASP A 136 -10.14 14.99 -5.77
CA ASP A 136 -9.36 16.08 -5.19
C ASP A 136 -7.96 15.56 -4.85
N PHE A 137 -6.99 15.88 -5.71
CA PHE A 137 -5.62 15.40 -5.57
C PHE A 137 -4.92 15.97 -4.33
N GLN A 138 -5.30 17.16 -3.90
CA GLN A 138 -4.69 17.82 -2.73
C GLN A 138 -5.20 17.22 -1.43
N LYS A 139 -6.51 17.01 -1.34
CA LYS A 139 -7.13 16.41 -0.16
C LYS A 139 -7.06 14.88 -0.16
N ARG A 140 -6.60 14.28 -1.27
CA ARG A 140 -6.66 12.84 -1.52
C ARG A 140 -8.06 12.26 -1.33
N LEU A 141 -9.04 13.03 -1.69
CA LEU A 141 -10.45 12.70 -1.53
C LEU A 141 -11.03 12.29 -2.89
N ILE A 142 -11.69 11.17 -2.92
CA ILE A 142 -12.49 10.74 -4.05
C ILE A 142 -13.94 10.68 -3.61
N THR A 143 -14.80 11.31 -4.38
CA THR A 143 -16.25 11.22 -4.17
C THR A 143 -16.94 10.82 -5.46
N ARG A 144 -18.03 10.06 -5.34
CA ARG A 144 -18.94 9.75 -6.43
C ARG A 144 -20.36 10.15 -6.02
N ASP A 145 -20.97 11.01 -6.81
CA ASP A 145 -22.31 11.55 -6.55
C ASP A 145 -22.45 12.15 -5.12
N GLY A 146 -21.35 12.73 -4.62
CA GLY A 146 -21.25 13.32 -3.30
C GLY A 146 -20.90 12.36 -2.15
N ALA A 147 -20.89 11.04 -2.38
CA ALA A 147 -20.46 10.05 -1.39
C ALA A 147 -18.94 9.84 -1.47
N GLU A 148 -18.27 9.80 -0.32
CA GLU A 148 -16.85 9.55 -0.23
C GLU A 148 -16.51 8.08 -0.49
N ILE A 149 -15.45 7.84 -1.26
CA ILE A 149 -14.93 6.51 -1.58
C ILE A 149 -13.51 6.37 -1.02
N HIS A 150 -13.35 5.41 -0.11
CA HIS A 150 -12.04 5.12 0.46
C HIS A 150 -11.21 4.22 -0.46
N LEU A 151 -10.06 4.76 -0.91
CA LEU A 151 -9.05 4.01 -1.65
C LEU A 151 -7.79 3.85 -0.81
N THR A 152 -7.13 2.70 -0.93
CA THR A 152 -5.78 2.53 -0.37
C THR A 152 -4.79 3.45 -1.06
N GLN A 153 -3.61 3.61 -0.50
CA GLN A 153 -2.58 4.51 -1.04
C GLN A 153 -2.22 4.17 -2.49
N ASN A 154 -2.04 2.89 -2.83
CA ASN A 154 -1.70 2.47 -4.19
C ASN A 154 -2.88 2.58 -5.15
N GLU A 155 -4.10 2.28 -4.70
CA GLU A 155 -5.31 2.51 -5.50
C GLU A 155 -5.45 4.00 -5.85
N PHE A 156 -5.26 4.90 -4.88
CA PHE A 156 -5.32 6.34 -5.12
C PHE A 156 -4.23 6.81 -6.09
N LYS A 157 -2.99 6.27 -6.01
CA LYS A 157 -1.93 6.58 -6.97
C LYS A 157 -2.30 6.18 -8.39
N ILE A 158 -2.83 4.96 -8.56
CA ILE A 158 -3.24 4.44 -9.86
C ILE A 158 -4.34 5.34 -10.46
N VAL A 159 -5.39 5.62 -9.68
CA VAL A 159 -6.51 6.45 -10.12
C VAL A 159 -6.04 7.87 -10.45
N SER A 160 -5.18 8.45 -9.63
CA SER A 160 -4.62 9.79 -9.87
C SER A 160 -3.81 9.85 -11.16
N LEU A 161 -2.96 8.85 -11.41
CA LEU A 161 -2.17 8.79 -12.65
C LEU A 161 -3.06 8.63 -13.88
N LEU A 162 -4.09 7.79 -13.80
CA LEU A 162 -5.07 7.61 -14.88
C LEU A 162 -5.84 8.90 -15.15
N ALA A 163 -6.33 9.59 -14.12
CA ALA A 163 -7.07 10.83 -14.24
C ALA A 163 -6.22 11.98 -14.83
N GLN A 164 -4.95 12.08 -14.41
CA GLN A 164 -4.00 13.08 -14.94
C GLN A 164 -3.62 12.84 -16.40
N ASN A 165 -3.74 11.61 -16.90
CA ASN A 165 -3.44 11.23 -18.28
C ASN A 165 -4.71 10.80 -19.02
N CYS A 166 -5.86 11.39 -18.69
CA CYS A 166 -7.13 11.08 -19.33
C CYS A 166 -7.03 11.26 -20.85
N GLY A 167 -7.51 10.26 -21.61
CA GLY A 167 -7.41 10.23 -23.07
C GLY A 167 -6.08 9.72 -23.63
N GLN A 168 -5.11 9.36 -22.79
CA GLN A 168 -3.85 8.76 -23.20
C GLN A 168 -3.78 7.30 -22.78
N VAL A 169 -3.11 6.48 -23.61
CA VAL A 169 -2.83 5.07 -23.25
C VAL A 169 -1.64 5.02 -22.28
N LEU A 170 -1.86 4.40 -21.14
CA LEU A 170 -0.80 4.11 -20.16
C LEU A 170 -0.47 2.63 -20.22
N THR A 171 0.83 2.31 -20.35
CA THR A 171 1.30 0.92 -20.31
C THR A 171 1.35 0.41 -18.88
N TYR A 172 1.28 -0.91 -18.69
CA TYR A 172 1.42 -1.56 -17.39
C TYR A 172 2.75 -1.20 -16.73
N ASP A 173 3.84 -1.21 -17.50
CA ASP A 173 5.17 -0.86 -16.98
C ASP A 173 5.21 0.56 -16.43
N ARG A 174 4.55 1.52 -17.09
CA ARG A 174 4.45 2.90 -16.60
C ARG A 174 3.63 3.01 -15.32
N LEU A 175 2.53 2.26 -15.21
CA LEU A 175 1.72 2.18 -14.00
C LEU A 175 2.52 1.54 -12.86
N ILE A 176 3.15 0.40 -13.11
CA ILE A 176 3.98 -0.32 -12.13
C ILE A 176 5.13 0.55 -11.64
N ALA A 177 5.89 1.15 -12.55
CA ALA A 177 7.02 2.02 -12.20
C ALA A 177 6.58 3.25 -11.39
N HIS A 178 5.40 3.79 -11.67
CA HIS A 178 4.85 4.93 -10.92
C HIS A 178 4.45 4.55 -9.50
N VAL A 179 3.80 3.41 -9.32
CA VAL A 179 3.21 2.98 -8.04
C VAL A 179 4.27 2.33 -7.14
N TRP A 180 5.07 1.41 -7.66
CA TRP A 180 6.03 0.61 -6.89
C TRP A 180 7.51 0.95 -7.16
N GLY A 181 7.79 1.77 -8.18
CA GLY A 181 9.13 2.20 -8.54
C GLY A 181 9.77 1.38 -9.66
N PRO A 182 10.92 1.86 -10.20
CA PRO A 182 11.53 1.30 -11.41
C PRO A 182 12.15 -0.09 -11.25
N TYR A 183 12.28 -0.58 -10.02
CA TYR A 183 12.86 -1.91 -9.72
C TYR A 183 11.79 -2.98 -9.47
N SER A 184 10.51 -2.66 -9.66
CA SER A 184 9.39 -3.61 -9.49
C SER A 184 9.10 -4.32 -10.82
N GLU A 185 10.12 -4.96 -11.39
CA GLU A 185 9.96 -5.70 -12.62
C GLU A 185 8.93 -6.83 -12.44
N ASN A 186 7.94 -6.88 -13.34
CA ASN A 186 6.92 -7.93 -13.47
C ASN A 186 5.83 -8.05 -12.39
N ASP A 187 5.54 -7.03 -11.62
CA ASP A 187 4.43 -7.12 -10.64
C ASP A 187 3.05 -6.84 -11.27
N THR A 188 2.78 -7.46 -12.42
CA THR A 188 1.50 -7.34 -13.13
C THR A 188 0.35 -7.93 -12.32
N THR A 189 0.60 -8.93 -11.46
CA THR A 189 -0.41 -9.53 -10.58
C THR A 189 -0.91 -8.51 -9.56
N SER A 190 -0.01 -7.82 -8.86
CA SER A 190 -0.39 -6.76 -7.92
C SER A 190 -1.16 -5.64 -8.59
N LEU A 191 -0.73 -5.19 -9.78
CA LEU A 191 -1.46 -4.17 -10.53
C LEU A 191 -2.87 -4.62 -10.89
N ARG A 192 -3.05 -5.87 -11.38
CA ARG A 192 -4.37 -6.42 -11.73
C ARG A 192 -5.30 -6.47 -10.54
N VAL A 193 -4.80 -6.89 -9.37
CA VAL A 193 -5.60 -6.93 -8.13
C VAL A 193 -6.05 -5.52 -7.74
N HIS A 194 -5.14 -4.54 -7.70
CA HIS A 194 -5.50 -3.17 -7.40
C HIS A 194 -6.48 -2.58 -8.42
N MET A 195 -6.31 -2.87 -9.71
CA MET A 195 -7.25 -2.43 -10.75
C MET A 195 -8.64 -3.04 -10.55
N ALA A 196 -8.74 -4.33 -10.21
CA ALA A 196 -10.01 -4.98 -9.91
C ALA A 196 -10.69 -4.33 -8.67
N ASN A 197 -9.92 -4.03 -7.63
CA ASN A 197 -10.42 -3.36 -6.43
C ASN A 197 -10.90 -1.93 -6.71
N ILE A 198 -10.14 -1.17 -7.51
CA ILE A 198 -10.53 0.17 -7.96
C ILE A 198 -11.85 0.11 -8.74
N ARG A 199 -11.97 -0.80 -9.71
CA ARG A 199 -13.21 -0.96 -10.49
C ARG A 199 -14.40 -1.27 -9.59
N ARG A 200 -14.23 -2.20 -8.64
CA ARG A 200 -15.28 -2.57 -7.67
C ARG A 200 -15.74 -1.40 -6.81
N LYS A 201 -14.83 -0.47 -6.47
CA LYS A 201 -15.13 0.72 -5.66
C LYS A 201 -15.67 1.90 -6.47
N LEU A 202 -15.19 2.08 -7.70
CA LEU A 202 -15.49 3.26 -8.52
C LEU A 202 -16.55 3.03 -9.58
N GLU A 203 -16.75 1.81 -10.07
CA GLU A 203 -17.69 1.52 -11.15
C GLU A 203 -19.03 1.01 -10.61
N PRO A 204 -20.17 1.44 -11.17
CA PRO A 204 -21.48 0.91 -10.77
C PRO A 204 -21.65 -0.57 -11.16
N ASN A 205 -21.05 -0.96 -12.31
CA ASN A 205 -21.07 -2.31 -12.86
C ASN A 205 -19.63 -2.76 -13.16
N PRO A 206 -18.88 -3.29 -12.19
CA PRO A 206 -17.46 -3.66 -12.35
C PRO A 206 -17.21 -4.79 -13.36
N SER A 207 -18.28 -5.48 -13.83
CA SER A 207 -18.20 -6.63 -14.76
C SER A 207 -18.35 -6.24 -16.23
N GLU A 208 -18.67 -5.00 -16.52
CA GLU A 208 -18.69 -4.41 -17.88
C GLU A 208 -17.35 -3.73 -18.19
#